data_62e6b0ffbeebc875fc79374df0677a84
#
_entry.id   62e6b0ffbeebc875fc79374df0677a84
#
_cell.length_a   1.000
_cell.length_b   1.000
_cell.length_c   1.000
_cell.angle_alpha   90.00
_cell.angle_beta   90.00
_cell.angle_gamma   90.00
#
_symmetry.space_group_name_H-M   'P 1'
#
loop_
_entity.id
_entity.type
_entity.pdbx_description
1 polymer ?
#
loop_
_entity_poly.entity_id
_entity_poly.type
_entity_poly.pdbx_seq_one_letter_code
_entity_poly.pdbx_strand_id
1 'polypeptide(L)'
;MSKPFFFPHRSQLSTLNLQPCFIRLALALTCLTVFVGCKTNPPATALVNNSKPICVIVHGAWGGGWDWKHVAQLLTADGYMVYRPTLTGQGEHSNLASTNIDLDTHIQDIVNVIVWEDLHDVVLVGHSYGGMVITGVGDRVPDRIRRLVYVDALLPENGENVDTIISPKLKKPVKDGFVTCPWVAGNPPPPHDVLMPAKTFSEPISLTNPAAAGKLPVTYILTVDKGSPPERDDFYPFYLRARDRGWTTIIMEGDHNPQRSHPKELVTLVEHVPQGL
;
A
#
# COMPACT_ATOMS: atom_id res chain seq x y z
N MET A 1 33.88 -35.26 -15.20
CA MET A 1 33.79 -35.35 -16.66
C MET A 1 32.53 -34.61 -17.08
N SER A 2 32.71 -33.40 -17.48
CA SER A 2 31.66 -32.45 -17.88
C SER A 2 31.63 -32.32 -19.40
N LYS A 3 30.48 -32.36 -20.00
CA LYS A 3 30.33 -32.02 -21.42
C LYS A 3 29.46 -30.75 -21.53
N PRO A 4 29.87 -29.76 -22.36
CA PRO A 4 29.10 -28.55 -22.61
C PRO A 4 28.10 -28.76 -23.77
N PHE A 5 26.94 -28.12 -23.67
CA PHE A 5 25.98 -28.02 -24.77
C PHE A 5 26.30 -26.80 -25.65
N PHE A 6 26.47 -27.06 -26.94
CA PHE A 6 26.67 -26.12 -28.01
C PHE A 6 25.32 -25.69 -28.62
N PHE A 7 25.14 -24.39 -28.88
CA PHE A 7 24.12 -23.84 -29.77
C PHE A 7 24.72 -23.62 -31.16
N PRO A 8 24.04 -23.95 -32.26
CA PRO A 8 24.48 -23.53 -33.60
C PRO A 8 23.74 -22.23 -34.02
N HIS A 9 24.53 -21.27 -34.41
CA HIS A 9 24.19 -20.15 -35.28
C HIS A 9 23.82 -20.67 -36.68
N ARG A 10 22.81 -20.12 -37.32
CA ARG A 10 22.80 -19.90 -38.78
C ARG A 10 21.94 -18.71 -39.19
N SER A 11 22.62 -17.77 -39.78
CA SER A 11 22.18 -16.74 -40.69
C SER A 11 21.68 -17.29 -42.03
N GLN A 12 20.74 -16.70 -42.69
CA GLN A 12 20.83 -16.30 -44.10
C GLN A 12 19.73 -15.33 -44.50
N LEU A 13 20.19 -14.26 -45.10
CA LEU A 13 19.42 -13.28 -45.87
C LEU A 13 18.92 -13.87 -47.18
N SER A 14 17.75 -13.50 -47.65
CA SER A 14 17.46 -13.40 -49.08
C SER A 14 16.57 -12.20 -49.37
N THR A 15 17.15 -11.29 -50.09
CA THR A 15 16.57 -10.14 -50.76
C THR A 15 15.76 -10.61 -51.97
N LEU A 16 14.53 -10.12 -52.12
CA LEU A 16 13.78 -10.19 -53.38
C LEU A 16 13.34 -8.79 -53.78
N ASN A 17 13.94 -8.34 -54.85
CA ASN A 17 13.70 -7.14 -55.65
C ASN A 17 12.54 -7.42 -56.59
N LEU A 18 11.50 -6.58 -56.66
CA LEU A 18 10.56 -6.54 -57.77
C LEU A 18 10.21 -5.10 -58.10
N GLN A 19 10.53 -4.73 -59.35
CA GLN A 19 10.32 -3.43 -59.96
C GLN A 19 8.87 -3.19 -60.39
N PRO A 20 8.51 -1.97 -60.75
CA PRO A 20 7.12 -1.50 -60.92
C PRO A 20 6.61 -1.71 -62.35
N CYS A 21 5.33 -2.01 -62.46
CA CYS A 21 4.60 -2.02 -63.74
C CYS A 21 3.73 -0.77 -63.82
N PHE A 22 4.07 0.13 -64.74
CA PHE A 22 3.26 1.29 -65.13
C PHE A 22 2.12 0.86 -66.02
N ILE A 23 0.87 1.14 -65.66
CA ILE A 23 -0.24 1.20 -66.61
C ILE A 23 -0.94 2.53 -66.42
N ARG A 24 -0.84 3.37 -67.45
CA ARG A 24 -1.64 4.60 -67.62
C ARG A 24 -3.01 4.19 -68.18
N LEU A 25 -4.10 4.70 -67.60
CA LEU A 25 -5.35 4.81 -68.32
C LEU A 25 -6.10 6.09 -67.86
N ALA A 26 -6.73 6.71 -68.86
CA ALA A 26 -7.16 8.06 -68.90
C ALA A 26 -8.51 8.33 -68.21
N LEU A 27 -8.66 9.61 -67.82
CA LEU A 27 -9.81 10.45 -67.60
C LEU A 27 -11.23 9.88 -67.83
N ALA A 28 -12.07 10.03 -66.80
CA ALA A 28 -13.46 10.47 -66.94
C ALA A 28 -13.83 11.35 -65.73
N LEU A 29 -14.12 12.61 -65.97
CA LEU A 29 -14.48 13.62 -65.00
C LEU A 29 -15.99 13.52 -64.74
N THR A 30 -16.39 12.96 -63.58
CA THR A 30 -17.76 13.07 -63.09
C THR A 30 -17.71 13.76 -61.72
N CYS A 31 -18.18 15.01 -61.70
CA CYS A 31 -18.41 15.77 -60.46
C CYS A 31 -19.50 15.08 -59.63
N LEU A 32 -19.11 14.36 -58.61
CA LEU A 32 -19.99 13.87 -57.57
C LEU A 32 -19.76 14.71 -56.30
N THR A 33 -20.68 15.60 -56.01
CA THR A 33 -20.68 16.39 -54.77
C THR A 33 -20.94 15.44 -53.59
N VAL A 34 -19.85 15.04 -52.93
CA VAL A 34 -19.93 14.28 -51.68
C VAL A 34 -20.23 15.26 -50.54
N PHE A 35 -21.46 15.24 -50.06
CA PHE A 35 -21.78 15.81 -48.76
C PHE A 35 -20.98 15.05 -47.70
N VAL A 36 -19.86 15.61 -47.25
CA VAL A 36 -19.16 15.17 -46.05
C VAL A 36 -20.02 15.58 -44.86
N GLY A 37 -20.92 14.68 -44.46
CA GLY A 37 -21.58 14.77 -43.18
C GLY A 37 -20.52 14.61 -42.09
N CYS A 38 -20.15 15.69 -41.41
CA CYS A 38 -19.42 15.62 -40.16
C CYS A 38 -20.23 14.74 -39.17
N LYS A 39 -19.90 13.45 -39.08
CA LYS A 39 -20.30 12.67 -37.93
C LYS A 39 -19.52 13.22 -36.74
N THR A 40 -20.14 14.11 -35.98
CA THR A 40 -19.67 14.41 -34.62
C THR A 40 -19.79 13.13 -33.81
N ASN A 41 -18.68 12.46 -33.59
CA ASN A 41 -18.64 11.39 -32.58
C ASN A 41 -19.16 12.00 -31.27
N PRO A 42 -20.15 11.38 -30.60
CA PRO A 42 -20.50 11.84 -29.27
C PRO A 42 -19.24 11.80 -28.43
N PRO A 43 -19.06 12.73 -27.49
CA PRO A 43 -17.92 12.67 -26.56
C PRO A 43 -17.90 11.27 -25.93
N ALA A 44 -16.74 10.65 -25.98
CA ALA A 44 -16.56 9.36 -25.32
C ALA A 44 -17.03 9.54 -23.87
N THR A 45 -18.18 8.95 -23.55
CA THR A 45 -18.64 8.88 -22.18
C THR A 45 -17.55 8.13 -21.45
N ALA A 46 -16.77 8.84 -20.63
CA ALA A 46 -15.82 8.19 -19.74
C ALA A 46 -16.62 7.14 -18.98
N LEU A 47 -16.30 5.89 -19.20
CA LEU A 47 -16.85 4.80 -18.41
C LEU A 47 -16.45 5.13 -16.97
N VAL A 48 -17.39 5.64 -16.18
CA VAL A 48 -17.21 5.75 -14.74
C VAL A 48 -17.01 4.32 -14.29
N ASN A 49 -15.75 3.95 -14.05
CA ASN A 49 -15.40 2.65 -13.55
C ASN A 49 -15.99 2.57 -12.13
N ASN A 50 -17.16 1.95 -12.03
CA ASN A 50 -17.94 1.84 -10.78
C ASN A 50 -17.38 0.73 -9.88
N SER A 51 -16.19 0.20 -10.21
CA SER A 51 -15.50 -0.75 -9.35
C SER A 51 -14.97 -0.01 -8.13
N LYS A 52 -15.24 -0.55 -6.94
CA LYS A 52 -14.66 -0.03 -5.71
C LYS A 52 -13.14 -0.18 -5.77
N PRO A 53 -12.39 0.74 -5.15
CA PRO A 53 -10.93 0.70 -5.17
C PRO A 53 -10.41 -0.53 -4.44
N ILE A 54 -9.19 -0.92 -4.79
CA ILE A 54 -8.46 -1.98 -4.12
C ILE A 54 -7.99 -1.49 -2.76
N CYS A 55 -8.15 -2.30 -1.72
CA CYS A 55 -7.66 -2.01 -0.38
C CYS A 55 -6.47 -2.92 -0.05
N VAL A 56 -5.32 -2.32 0.28
CA VAL A 56 -4.16 -3.03 0.81
C VAL A 56 -3.98 -2.62 2.27
N ILE A 57 -3.96 -3.59 3.18
CA ILE A 57 -3.90 -3.37 4.62
C ILE A 57 -2.57 -3.86 5.17
N VAL A 58 -1.85 -2.97 5.85
CA VAL A 58 -0.56 -3.24 6.50
C VAL A 58 -0.76 -3.26 8.01
N HIS A 59 -0.50 -4.42 8.61
CA HIS A 59 -0.67 -4.66 10.04
C HIS A 59 0.37 -3.94 10.91
N GLY A 60 0.09 -3.87 12.21
CA GLY A 60 0.99 -3.32 13.22
C GLY A 60 2.17 -4.24 13.56
N ALA A 61 3.02 -3.79 14.49
CA ALA A 61 4.14 -4.57 14.98
C ALA A 61 3.67 -5.90 15.61
N TRP A 62 4.51 -6.91 15.54
CA TRP A 62 4.35 -8.27 16.09
C TRP A 62 3.22 -9.10 15.48
N GLY A 63 2.23 -8.48 14.86
CA GLY A 63 1.04 -9.12 14.31
C GLY A 63 1.25 -9.80 12.95
N GLY A 64 0.19 -9.81 12.16
CA GLY A 64 0.16 -10.34 10.79
C GLY A 64 -1.14 -9.98 10.09
N GLY A 65 -1.24 -10.30 8.81
CA GLY A 65 -2.48 -10.10 8.05
C GLY A 65 -3.69 -10.81 8.66
N TRP A 66 -3.47 -11.87 9.44
CA TRP A 66 -4.53 -12.61 10.14
C TRP A 66 -5.38 -11.73 11.05
N ASP A 67 -4.79 -10.71 11.66
CA ASP A 67 -5.45 -9.79 12.59
C ASP A 67 -6.52 -8.90 11.91
N TRP A 68 -6.39 -8.73 10.60
CA TRP A 68 -7.29 -7.93 9.77
C TRP A 68 -8.34 -8.76 9.03
N LYS A 69 -8.45 -10.07 9.34
CA LYS A 69 -9.35 -10.99 8.63
C LYS A 69 -10.81 -10.51 8.66
N HIS A 70 -11.30 -10.03 9.81
CA HIS A 70 -12.68 -9.60 9.96
C HIS A 70 -12.96 -8.30 9.16
N VAL A 71 -12.09 -7.31 9.27
CA VAL A 71 -12.19 -6.07 8.46
C VAL A 71 -12.14 -6.38 6.97
N ALA A 72 -11.22 -7.28 6.54
CA ALA A 72 -11.14 -7.69 5.14
C ALA A 72 -12.42 -8.37 4.65
N GLN A 73 -13.06 -9.20 5.48
CA GLN A 73 -14.33 -9.84 5.14
C GLN A 73 -15.46 -8.81 4.94
N LEU A 74 -15.54 -7.79 5.82
CA LEU A 74 -16.51 -6.71 5.71
C LEU A 74 -16.30 -5.90 4.43
N LEU A 75 -15.08 -5.41 4.19
CA LEU A 75 -14.73 -4.68 2.96
C LEU A 75 -15.01 -5.51 1.70
N THR A 76 -14.74 -6.81 1.73
CA THR A 76 -15.02 -7.70 0.59
C THR A 76 -16.54 -7.85 0.36
N ALA A 77 -17.32 -7.95 1.42
CA ALA A 77 -18.79 -7.97 1.32
C ALA A 77 -19.33 -6.67 0.69
N ASP A 78 -18.65 -5.54 0.92
CA ASP A 78 -18.95 -4.24 0.33
C ASP A 78 -18.35 -4.06 -1.08
N GLY A 79 -17.76 -5.14 -1.65
CA GLY A 79 -17.29 -5.22 -3.03
C GLY A 79 -15.85 -4.76 -3.25
N TYR A 80 -15.06 -4.50 -2.19
CA TYR A 80 -13.64 -4.21 -2.33
C TYR A 80 -12.84 -5.47 -2.66
N MET A 81 -11.77 -5.32 -3.45
CA MET A 81 -10.70 -6.29 -3.52
C MET A 81 -9.70 -5.98 -2.39
N VAL A 82 -9.51 -6.92 -1.46
CA VAL A 82 -8.73 -6.67 -0.25
C VAL A 82 -7.51 -7.57 -0.18
N TYR A 83 -6.35 -6.94 -0.07
CA TYR A 83 -5.07 -7.57 0.23
C TYR A 83 -4.68 -7.24 1.67
N ARG A 84 -4.22 -8.23 2.43
CA ARG A 84 -3.72 -8.07 3.80
C ARG A 84 -2.45 -8.89 3.99
N PRO A 85 -1.38 -8.53 3.27
CA PRO A 85 -0.13 -9.27 3.33
C PRO A 85 0.44 -9.26 4.75
N THR A 86 1.11 -10.34 5.12
CA THR A 86 1.92 -10.41 6.33
C THR A 86 3.34 -10.04 5.98
N LEU A 87 3.94 -9.13 6.74
CA LEU A 87 5.31 -8.65 6.57
C LEU A 87 6.31 -9.79 6.86
N THR A 88 7.44 -9.78 6.16
CA THR A 88 8.49 -10.79 6.30
C THR A 88 8.93 -10.97 7.75
N GLY A 89 8.97 -12.22 8.21
CA GLY A 89 9.34 -12.58 9.58
C GLY A 89 8.24 -12.40 10.62
N GLN A 90 7.02 -12.00 10.22
CA GLN A 90 5.89 -11.79 11.09
C GLN A 90 4.79 -12.85 10.87
N GLY A 91 3.87 -12.99 11.83
CA GLY A 91 2.71 -13.87 11.74
C GLY A 91 3.04 -15.25 11.17
N GLU A 92 2.36 -15.68 10.12
CA GLU A 92 2.59 -16.94 9.40
C GLU A 92 3.97 -17.04 8.72
N HIS A 93 4.67 -15.90 8.55
CA HIS A 93 6.03 -15.84 8.01
C HIS A 93 7.11 -15.85 9.11
N SER A 94 6.75 -16.14 10.36
CA SER A 94 7.70 -16.16 11.51
C SER A 94 8.88 -17.13 11.33
N ASN A 95 8.71 -18.18 10.50
CA ASN A 95 9.80 -19.09 10.11
C ASN A 95 10.89 -18.41 9.27
N LEU A 96 10.62 -17.24 8.69
CA LEU A 96 11.59 -16.42 7.94
C LEU A 96 12.24 -15.35 8.81
N ALA A 97 11.89 -15.28 10.11
CA ALA A 97 12.40 -14.24 11.00
C ALA A 97 13.93 -14.25 11.07
N SER A 98 14.53 -13.07 10.91
CA SER A 98 15.97 -12.86 10.91
C SER A 98 16.28 -11.46 11.47
N THR A 99 17.41 -11.33 12.17
CA THR A 99 17.90 -10.04 12.66
C THR A 99 18.35 -9.08 11.55
N ASN A 100 18.40 -9.54 10.30
CA ASN A 100 18.71 -8.73 9.14
C ASN A 100 17.50 -8.03 8.51
N ILE A 101 16.29 -8.46 8.88
CA ILE A 101 15.05 -7.82 8.43
C ILE A 101 14.97 -6.43 9.08
N ASP A 102 14.72 -5.42 8.27
CA ASP A 102 14.67 -4.01 8.61
C ASP A 102 13.40 -3.34 8.08
N LEU A 103 13.26 -2.04 8.28
CA LEU A 103 12.09 -1.30 7.80
C LEU A 103 12.01 -1.30 6.27
N ASP A 104 13.15 -1.21 5.59
CA ASP A 104 13.20 -1.24 4.12
C ASP A 104 12.66 -2.56 3.56
N THR A 105 13.00 -3.68 4.19
CA THR A 105 12.46 -5.01 3.87
C THR A 105 10.92 -5.01 3.91
N HIS A 106 10.34 -4.47 4.99
CA HIS A 106 8.88 -4.41 5.16
C HIS A 106 8.19 -3.46 4.17
N ILE A 107 8.82 -2.33 3.86
CA ILE A 107 8.32 -1.42 2.81
C ILE A 107 8.34 -2.15 1.47
N GLN A 108 9.42 -2.88 1.17
CA GLN A 108 9.56 -3.61 -0.09
C GLN A 108 8.55 -4.76 -0.21
N ASP A 109 8.18 -5.44 0.89
CA ASP A 109 7.11 -6.45 0.90
C ASP A 109 5.82 -5.89 0.30
N ILE A 110 5.41 -4.70 0.74
CA ILE A 110 4.15 -4.08 0.30
C ILE A 110 4.28 -3.50 -1.11
N VAL A 111 5.41 -2.89 -1.45
CA VAL A 111 5.69 -2.46 -2.83
C VAL A 111 5.60 -3.64 -3.78
N ASN A 112 6.17 -4.79 -3.41
CA ASN A 112 6.11 -6.00 -4.23
C ASN A 112 4.66 -6.48 -4.43
N VAL A 113 3.83 -6.52 -3.40
CA VAL A 113 2.41 -6.86 -3.56
C VAL A 113 1.75 -5.94 -4.58
N ILE A 114 1.92 -4.63 -4.45
CA ILE A 114 1.30 -3.64 -5.34
C ILE A 114 1.80 -3.79 -6.78
N VAL A 115 3.09 -4.03 -6.97
CA VAL A 115 3.71 -4.09 -8.31
C VAL A 115 3.46 -5.44 -9.00
N TRP A 116 3.63 -6.56 -8.30
CA TRP A 116 3.50 -7.90 -8.89
C TRP A 116 2.04 -8.31 -9.15
N GLU A 117 1.09 -7.81 -8.33
CA GLU A 117 -0.35 -7.94 -8.57
C GLU A 117 -0.89 -6.88 -9.53
N ASP A 118 -0.02 -6.00 -10.06
CA ASP A 118 -0.36 -4.88 -10.94
C ASP A 118 -1.52 -4.00 -10.40
N LEU A 119 -1.49 -3.72 -9.10
CA LEU A 119 -2.53 -2.95 -8.43
C LEU A 119 -2.41 -1.46 -8.75
N HIS A 120 -3.54 -0.84 -9.03
CA HIS A 120 -3.69 0.60 -9.25
C HIS A 120 -4.85 1.14 -8.43
N ASP A 121 -4.87 2.45 -8.20
CA ASP A 121 -5.94 3.12 -7.46
C ASP A 121 -6.13 2.56 -6.05
N VAL A 122 -5.02 2.23 -5.39
CA VAL A 122 -4.97 1.52 -4.11
C VAL A 122 -5.32 2.43 -2.94
N VAL A 123 -6.29 2.03 -2.11
CA VAL A 123 -6.45 2.54 -0.75
C VAL A 123 -5.48 1.77 0.14
N LEU A 124 -4.42 2.44 0.59
CA LEU A 124 -3.37 1.82 1.40
C LEU A 124 -3.60 2.18 2.87
N VAL A 125 -3.93 1.18 3.67
CA VAL A 125 -4.23 1.31 5.11
C VAL A 125 -3.05 0.82 5.93
N GLY A 126 -2.59 1.60 6.89
CA GLY A 126 -1.51 1.21 7.82
C GLY A 126 -1.93 1.42 9.27
N HIS A 127 -1.78 0.39 10.09
CA HIS A 127 -2.08 0.42 11.51
C HIS A 127 -0.79 0.45 12.33
N SER A 128 -0.75 1.26 13.39
CA SER A 128 0.36 1.25 14.34
C SER A 128 1.73 1.37 13.63
N TYR A 129 2.64 0.41 13.78
CA TYR A 129 3.90 0.32 13.02
C TYR A 129 3.69 0.35 11.50
N GLY A 130 2.58 -0.20 11.01
CA GLY A 130 2.24 -0.17 9.58
C GLY A 130 2.23 1.24 8.98
N GLY A 131 2.10 2.28 9.80
CA GLY A 131 2.24 3.68 9.39
C GLY A 131 3.64 4.02 8.86
N MET A 132 4.71 3.46 9.48
CA MET A 132 6.08 3.57 8.95
C MET A 132 6.16 2.98 7.55
N VAL A 133 5.59 1.79 7.37
CA VAL A 133 5.64 1.05 6.10
C VAL A 133 4.86 1.78 5.02
N ILE A 134 3.60 2.18 5.25
CA ILE A 134 2.79 2.85 4.22
C ILE A 134 3.34 4.22 3.83
N THR A 135 4.06 4.90 4.74
CA THR A 135 4.78 6.14 4.42
C THR A 135 5.85 5.88 3.36
N GLY A 136 6.68 4.84 3.56
CA GLY A 136 7.70 4.46 2.58
C GLY A 136 7.14 3.94 1.26
N VAL A 137 6.02 3.19 1.31
CA VAL A 137 5.33 2.72 0.09
C VAL A 137 4.76 3.89 -0.71
N GLY A 138 4.10 4.86 -0.05
CA GLY A 138 3.59 6.07 -0.69
C GLY A 138 4.69 6.92 -1.34
N ASP A 139 5.92 6.89 -0.80
CA ASP A 139 7.09 7.54 -1.40
C ASP A 139 7.59 6.79 -2.66
N ARG A 140 7.58 5.45 -2.65
CA ARG A 140 8.15 4.62 -3.74
C ARG A 140 7.24 4.43 -4.93
N VAL A 141 5.93 4.27 -4.71
CA VAL A 141 4.95 3.97 -5.76
C VAL A 141 3.72 4.87 -5.70
N PRO A 142 3.90 6.23 -5.59
CA PRO A 142 2.78 7.16 -5.41
C PRO A 142 1.73 7.06 -6.52
N ASP A 143 2.15 6.79 -7.76
CA ASP A 143 1.27 6.72 -8.92
C ASP A 143 0.30 5.52 -8.88
N ARG A 144 0.53 4.55 -7.99
CA ARG A 144 -0.34 3.40 -7.77
C ARG A 144 -1.32 3.62 -6.62
N ILE A 145 -1.11 4.65 -5.81
CA ILE A 145 -1.86 4.91 -4.59
C ILE A 145 -2.95 5.95 -4.84
N ARG A 146 -4.18 5.59 -4.51
CA ARG A 146 -5.31 6.52 -4.49
C ARG A 146 -5.29 7.40 -3.26
N ARG A 147 -5.01 6.81 -2.09
CA ARG A 147 -4.93 7.50 -0.79
C ARG A 147 -4.23 6.64 0.26
N LEU A 148 -3.73 7.31 1.29
CA LEU A 148 -3.19 6.68 2.50
C LEU A 148 -4.19 6.84 3.66
N VAL A 149 -4.37 5.78 4.44
CA VAL A 149 -5.20 5.78 5.66
C VAL A 149 -4.35 5.27 6.82
N TYR A 150 -4.03 6.16 7.75
CA TYR A 150 -3.34 5.83 8.99
C TYR A 150 -4.37 5.53 10.07
N VAL A 151 -4.31 4.35 10.66
CA VAL A 151 -5.22 3.91 11.73
C VAL A 151 -4.39 3.76 13.00
N ASP A 152 -4.54 4.71 13.92
CA ASP A 152 -3.79 4.76 15.18
C ASP A 152 -2.31 4.42 14.98
N ALA A 153 -1.66 5.14 14.07
CA ALA A 153 -0.43 4.72 13.43
C ALA A 153 0.72 5.72 13.59
N LEU A 154 1.94 5.21 13.51
CA LEU A 154 3.14 6.02 13.43
C LEU A 154 3.14 6.82 12.13
N LEU A 155 3.50 8.09 12.21
CA LEU A 155 3.59 8.98 11.06
C LEU A 155 4.99 9.62 11.06
N PRO A 156 5.98 8.99 10.40
CA PRO A 156 7.35 9.49 10.42
C PRO A 156 7.58 10.67 9.50
N GLU A 157 8.63 11.42 9.80
CA GLU A 157 9.34 12.30 8.87
C GLU A 157 10.58 11.60 8.34
N ASN A 158 11.15 12.15 7.26
CA ASN A 158 12.36 11.58 6.68
C ASN A 158 13.50 11.52 7.70
N GLY A 159 14.15 10.36 7.82
CA GLY A 159 15.23 10.12 8.78
C GLY A 159 14.77 9.70 10.19
N GLU A 160 13.47 9.72 10.48
CA GLU A 160 12.95 9.18 11.75
C GLU A 160 12.88 7.65 11.73
N ASN A 161 12.96 7.05 12.91
CA ASN A 161 12.73 5.63 13.13
C ASN A 161 11.77 5.42 14.31
N VAL A 162 11.27 4.20 14.47
CA VAL A 162 10.31 3.87 15.53
C VAL A 162 10.87 4.23 16.90
N ASP A 163 12.11 3.84 17.21
CA ASP A 163 12.74 4.05 18.52
C ASP A 163 12.85 5.52 18.92
N THR A 164 12.92 6.42 17.94
CA THR A 164 13.03 7.86 18.20
C THR A 164 11.69 8.56 18.35
N ILE A 165 10.63 8.05 17.71
CA ILE A 165 9.33 8.75 17.65
C ILE A 165 8.28 8.19 18.60
N ILE A 166 8.43 6.95 19.08
CA ILE A 166 7.44 6.36 20.02
C ILE A 166 7.65 6.88 21.45
N SER A 167 6.53 6.95 22.18
CA SER A 167 6.53 7.19 23.62
C SER A 167 7.39 6.14 24.35
N PRO A 168 8.18 6.54 25.37
CA PRO A 168 8.93 5.58 26.20
C PRO A 168 8.09 4.45 26.77
N LYS A 169 6.79 4.68 27.02
CA LYS A 169 5.85 3.67 27.53
C LYS A 169 5.63 2.53 26.51
N LEU A 170 5.72 2.81 25.22
CA LEU A 170 5.51 1.83 24.16
C LEU A 170 6.75 0.98 23.87
N LYS A 171 7.93 1.43 24.32
CA LYS A 171 9.18 0.69 24.09
C LYS A 171 9.15 -0.67 24.77
N LYS A 172 9.61 -1.69 24.06
CA LYS A 172 9.72 -3.07 24.56
C LYS A 172 11.18 -3.49 24.57
N PRO A 173 11.57 -4.40 25.48
CA PRO A 173 12.94 -4.91 25.53
C PRO A 173 13.34 -5.58 24.20
N VAL A 174 14.62 -5.37 23.84
CA VAL A 174 15.27 -6.10 22.74
C VAL A 174 16.04 -7.27 23.34
N LYS A 175 15.81 -8.47 22.82
CA LYS A 175 16.53 -9.67 23.18
C LYS A 175 16.95 -10.43 21.92
N ASP A 176 18.21 -10.81 21.84
CA ASP A 176 18.78 -11.59 20.73
C ASP A 176 18.49 -10.97 19.34
N GLY A 177 18.47 -9.62 19.27
CA GLY A 177 18.18 -8.88 18.03
C GLY A 177 16.70 -8.76 17.67
N PHE A 178 15.80 -9.11 18.60
CA PHE A 178 14.35 -8.98 18.40
C PHE A 178 13.69 -8.14 19.50
N VAL A 179 12.74 -7.31 19.11
CA VAL A 179 11.84 -6.61 20.03
C VAL A 179 10.82 -7.62 20.54
N THR A 180 10.74 -7.74 21.87
CA THR A 180 9.88 -8.75 22.52
C THR A 180 8.41 -8.36 22.51
N CYS A 181 7.52 -9.36 22.66
CA CYS A 181 6.08 -9.20 22.86
C CYS A 181 5.68 -9.83 24.21
N PRO A 182 5.89 -9.12 25.33
CA PRO A 182 5.79 -9.71 26.69
C PRO A 182 4.37 -10.12 27.08
N TRP A 183 3.35 -9.71 26.32
CA TRP A 183 1.95 -10.15 26.51
C TRP A 183 1.68 -11.55 25.93
N VAL A 184 2.60 -12.12 25.14
CA VAL A 184 2.49 -13.50 24.67
C VAL A 184 3.21 -14.42 25.65
N ALA A 185 2.45 -15.17 26.43
CA ALA A 185 2.98 -16.10 27.39
C ALA A 185 3.14 -17.51 26.80
N GLY A 186 4.27 -18.16 27.11
CA GLY A 186 4.53 -19.53 26.65
C GLY A 186 4.69 -19.65 25.14
N ASN A 187 4.09 -20.69 24.57
CA ASN A 187 4.03 -20.94 23.13
C ASN A 187 2.59 -21.28 22.73
N PRO A 188 1.71 -20.27 22.65
CA PRO A 188 0.31 -20.50 22.31
C PRO A 188 0.19 -21.01 20.85
N PRO A 189 -0.91 -21.72 20.52
CA PRO A 189 -1.18 -22.05 19.12
C PRO A 189 -1.46 -20.79 18.29
N PRO A 190 -1.12 -20.76 16.99
CA PRO A 190 -1.46 -19.65 16.12
C PRO A 190 -3.00 -19.49 15.95
N PRO A 191 -3.48 -18.26 15.68
CA PRO A 191 -2.69 -17.05 15.43
C PRO A 191 -2.32 -16.34 16.75
N HIS A 192 -1.12 -15.78 16.80
CA HIS A 192 -0.65 -14.94 17.91
C HIS A 192 0.47 -14.00 17.45
N ASP A 193 0.77 -12.98 18.26
CA ASP A 193 1.88 -12.06 18.00
C ASP A 193 3.22 -12.79 18.13
N VAL A 194 4.21 -12.40 17.31
CA VAL A 194 5.55 -12.99 17.28
C VAL A 194 6.63 -11.94 17.53
N LEU A 195 7.86 -12.37 17.82
CA LEU A 195 9.00 -11.47 17.99
C LEU A 195 9.24 -10.66 16.72
N MET A 196 9.60 -9.37 16.86
CA MET A 196 9.83 -8.50 15.74
C MET A 196 11.32 -8.16 15.59
N PRO A 197 11.93 -8.26 14.38
CA PRO A 197 13.34 -7.91 14.17
C PRO A 197 13.63 -6.48 14.63
N ALA A 198 14.65 -6.28 15.46
CA ALA A 198 14.91 -4.98 16.08
C ALA A 198 15.32 -3.89 15.08
N LYS A 199 15.90 -4.25 13.94
CA LYS A 199 16.24 -3.30 12.89
C LYS A 199 15.02 -2.61 12.29
N THR A 200 13.85 -3.25 12.28
CA THR A 200 12.60 -2.63 11.83
C THR A 200 12.19 -1.43 12.67
N PHE A 201 12.70 -1.34 13.91
CA PHE A 201 12.45 -0.21 14.83
C PHE A 201 13.58 0.83 14.79
N SER A 202 14.82 0.40 14.60
CA SER A 202 15.99 1.27 14.67
C SER A 202 16.43 1.85 13.32
N GLU A 203 15.99 1.28 12.19
CA GLU A 203 16.33 1.81 10.89
C GLU A 203 15.54 3.09 10.58
N PRO A 204 16.26 4.20 10.24
CA PRO A 204 15.60 5.43 9.81
C PRO A 204 14.90 5.26 8.46
N ILE A 205 13.68 5.76 8.35
CA ILE A 205 12.99 5.80 7.06
C ILE A 205 13.71 6.73 6.07
N SER A 206 13.89 6.26 4.83
CA SER A 206 14.46 7.06 3.75
C SER A 206 13.38 7.39 2.72
N LEU A 207 13.02 8.67 2.63
CA LEU A 207 12.05 9.19 1.68
C LEU A 207 12.78 9.94 0.56
N THR A 208 12.61 9.48 -0.66
CA THR A 208 13.32 9.98 -1.84
C THR A 208 12.43 10.74 -2.82
N ASN A 209 11.12 10.64 -2.65
CA ASN A 209 10.12 11.26 -3.54
C ASN A 209 9.01 12.01 -2.77
N PRO A 210 9.36 12.86 -1.78
CA PRO A 210 8.38 13.50 -0.91
C PRO A 210 7.43 14.44 -1.67
N ALA A 211 7.84 14.98 -2.81
CA ALA A 211 7.01 15.87 -3.62
C ALA A 211 5.85 15.15 -4.30
N ALA A 212 6.01 13.89 -4.70
CA ALA A 212 4.93 13.08 -5.27
C ALA A 212 4.06 12.50 -4.16
N ALA A 213 4.68 11.93 -3.10
CA ALA A 213 3.98 11.42 -1.93
C ALA A 213 3.11 12.49 -1.25
N GLY A 214 3.60 13.74 -1.16
CA GLY A 214 2.89 14.86 -0.56
C GLY A 214 1.61 15.29 -1.30
N LYS A 215 1.37 14.78 -2.52
CA LYS A 215 0.12 15.03 -3.29
C LYS A 215 -0.95 13.98 -3.01
N LEU A 216 -0.62 12.90 -2.35
CA LEU A 216 -1.58 11.85 -2.04
C LEU A 216 -2.61 12.36 -1.03
N PRO A 217 -3.91 12.08 -1.23
CA PRO A 217 -4.91 12.28 -0.20
C PRO A 217 -4.59 11.40 1.01
N VAL A 218 -4.62 11.97 2.21
CA VAL A 218 -4.29 11.26 3.45
C VAL A 218 -5.39 11.46 4.48
N THR A 219 -5.72 10.36 5.17
CA THR A 219 -6.57 10.38 6.35
C THR A 219 -5.83 9.78 7.52
N TYR A 220 -5.93 10.42 8.66
CA TYR A 220 -5.45 9.91 9.94
C TYR A 220 -6.62 9.65 10.88
N ILE A 221 -6.79 8.43 11.32
CA ILE A 221 -7.79 8.00 12.31
C ILE A 221 -7.07 7.72 13.61
N LEU A 222 -7.31 8.56 14.63
CA LEU A 222 -6.86 8.32 16.00
C LEU A 222 -7.94 7.52 16.71
N THR A 223 -7.58 6.45 17.41
CA THR A 223 -8.49 5.76 18.33
C THR A 223 -8.29 6.26 19.76
N VAL A 224 -9.36 6.40 20.48
CA VAL A 224 -9.34 6.92 21.87
C VAL A 224 -10.28 6.10 22.72
N ASP A 225 -9.79 5.59 23.84
CA ASP A 225 -10.63 4.88 24.81
C ASP A 225 -11.81 5.73 25.26
N LYS A 226 -12.96 5.09 25.43
CA LYS A 226 -14.20 5.74 25.83
C LYS A 226 -14.03 6.64 27.05
N GLY A 227 -14.37 7.92 26.86
CA GLY A 227 -14.30 8.93 27.90
C GLY A 227 -12.88 9.41 28.25
N SER A 228 -11.86 8.94 27.54
CA SER A 228 -10.50 9.47 27.67
C SER A 228 -10.32 10.71 26.79
N PRO A 229 -9.60 11.75 27.24
CA PRO A 229 -9.25 12.86 26.38
C PRO A 229 -8.18 12.43 25.37
N PRO A 230 -8.30 12.83 24.07
CA PRO A 230 -7.37 12.42 23.00
C PRO A 230 -5.90 12.72 23.32
N GLU A 231 -5.62 13.79 24.05
CA GLU A 231 -4.28 14.24 24.41
C GLU A 231 -3.51 13.26 25.31
N ARG A 232 -4.20 12.26 25.87
CA ARG A 232 -3.59 11.21 26.68
C ARG A 232 -3.17 9.99 25.88
N ASP A 233 -3.61 9.90 24.64
CA ASP A 233 -3.25 8.79 23.76
C ASP A 233 -1.79 8.90 23.28
N ASP A 234 -1.09 7.79 23.25
CA ASP A 234 0.33 7.75 22.86
C ASP A 234 0.52 8.05 21.36
N PHE A 235 -0.54 7.97 20.51
CA PHE A 235 -0.54 8.30 19.09
C PHE A 235 -1.07 9.71 18.79
N TYR A 236 -1.55 10.43 19.79
CA TYR A 236 -2.02 11.81 19.62
C TYR A 236 -0.98 12.77 18.99
N PRO A 237 0.33 12.67 19.27
CA PRO A 237 1.32 13.49 18.56
C PRO A 237 1.31 13.31 17.05
N PHE A 238 1.05 12.10 16.54
CA PHE A 238 0.96 11.82 15.10
C PHE A 238 -0.35 12.35 14.50
N TYR A 239 -1.45 12.29 15.25
CA TYR A 239 -2.70 12.96 14.90
C TYR A 239 -2.50 14.48 14.74
N LEU A 240 -1.79 15.12 15.67
CA LEU A 240 -1.45 16.53 15.57
C LEU A 240 -0.59 16.81 14.33
N ARG A 241 0.43 15.98 14.08
CA ARG A 241 1.28 16.09 12.88
C ARG A 241 0.47 15.99 11.59
N ALA A 242 -0.50 15.09 11.53
CA ALA A 242 -1.41 14.96 10.39
C ALA A 242 -2.31 16.19 10.22
N ARG A 243 -2.89 16.69 11.32
CA ARG A 243 -3.72 17.89 11.34
C ARG A 243 -2.93 19.13 10.88
N ASP A 244 -1.70 19.29 11.36
CA ASP A 244 -0.85 20.44 11.04
C ASP A 244 -0.39 20.43 9.57
N ARG A 245 -0.41 19.25 8.92
CA ARG A 245 -0.23 19.08 7.47
C ARG A 245 -1.50 19.37 6.66
N GLY A 246 -2.63 19.68 7.30
CA GLY A 246 -3.92 19.92 6.66
C GLY A 246 -4.60 18.64 6.14
N TRP A 247 -4.21 17.48 6.64
CA TRP A 247 -4.81 16.21 6.26
C TRP A 247 -6.17 16.00 6.92
N THR A 248 -6.98 15.13 6.37
CA THR A 248 -8.22 14.70 7.02
C THR A 248 -7.87 13.94 8.29
N THR A 249 -8.41 14.42 9.44
CA THR A 249 -8.19 13.79 10.74
C THR A 249 -9.51 13.42 11.37
N ILE A 250 -9.59 12.21 11.93
CA ILE A 250 -10.79 11.65 12.57
C ILE A 250 -10.41 11.11 13.94
N ILE A 251 -11.25 11.30 14.93
CA ILE A 251 -11.16 10.61 16.22
C ILE A 251 -12.27 9.58 16.28
N MET A 252 -11.90 8.33 16.54
CA MET A 252 -12.78 7.18 16.69
C MET A 252 -12.73 6.68 18.13
N GLU A 253 -13.88 6.41 18.76
CA GLU A 253 -13.90 5.73 20.05
C GLU A 253 -13.47 4.28 19.88
N GLY A 254 -12.47 3.83 20.63
CA GLY A 254 -11.94 2.47 20.57
C GLY A 254 -10.54 2.37 21.17
N ASP A 255 -10.08 1.15 21.35
CA ASP A 255 -8.70 0.85 21.76
C ASP A 255 -7.72 0.91 20.57
N HIS A 256 -6.44 0.68 20.87
CA HIS A 256 -5.37 0.65 19.84
C HIS A 256 -5.60 -0.37 18.72
N ASN A 257 -6.50 -1.35 18.90
CA ASN A 257 -6.76 -2.43 17.95
C ASN A 257 -8.19 -2.39 17.42
N PRO A 258 -8.63 -1.32 16.74
CA PRO A 258 -10.01 -1.15 16.28
C PRO A 258 -10.44 -2.22 15.28
N GLN A 259 -9.49 -2.85 14.58
CA GLN A 259 -9.75 -3.98 13.69
C GLN A 259 -10.33 -5.20 14.44
N ARG A 260 -10.11 -5.29 15.76
CA ARG A 260 -10.65 -6.33 16.66
C ARG A 260 -11.90 -5.85 17.37
N SER A 261 -11.83 -4.66 17.98
CA SER A 261 -12.86 -4.14 18.88
C SER A 261 -14.02 -3.46 18.15
N HIS A 262 -13.76 -2.70 17.09
CA HIS A 262 -14.72 -1.87 16.36
C HIS A 262 -14.63 -2.03 14.83
N PRO A 263 -14.60 -3.27 14.27
CA PRO A 263 -14.30 -3.50 12.85
C PRO A 263 -15.30 -2.86 11.89
N LYS A 264 -16.59 -2.79 12.25
CA LYS A 264 -17.64 -2.20 11.38
C LYS A 264 -17.49 -0.68 11.27
N GLU A 265 -17.23 -0.02 12.38
CA GLU A 265 -17.01 1.43 12.41
C GLU A 265 -15.74 1.80 11.65
N LEU A 266 -14.65 1.02 11.86
CA LEU A 266 -13.41 1.19 11.12
C LEU A 266 -13.63 1.05 9.61
N VAL A 267 -14.38 0.04 9.16
CA VAL A 267 -14.72 -0.15 7.73
C VAL A 267 -15.45 1.07 7.19
N THR A 268 -16.46 1.56 7.90
CA THR A 268 -17.19 2.77 7.50
C THR A 268 -16.24 3.97 7.32
N LEU A 269 -15.29 4.17 8.21
CA LEU A 269 -14.31 5.26 8.11
C LEU A 269 -13.33 5.03 6.95
N VAL A 270 -12.90 3.79 6.70
CA VAL A 270 -12.04 3.47 5.55
C VAL A 270 -12.78 3.69 4.22
N GLU A 271 -14.07 3.43 4.15
CA GLU A 271 -14.87 3.60 2.93
C GLU A 271 -15.22 5.06 2.63
N HIS A 272 -15.68 5.79 3.65
CA HIS A 272 -16.32 7.10 3.53
C HIS A 272 -15.39 8.27 3.87
N VAL A 273 -14.08 8.08 3.82
CA VAL A 273 -13.19 9.23 3.92
C VAL A 273 -13.56 10.23 2.83
N PRO A 274 -13.91 11.46 3.18
CA PRO A 274 -14.25 12.48 2.19
C PRO A 274 -13.12 12.60 1.16
N GLN A 275 -13.46 12.42 -0.10
CA GLN A 275 -12.55 12.75 -1.19
C GLN A 275 -12.46 14.26 -1.17
N GLY A 276 -11.29 14.80 -0.72
CA GLY A 276 -10.92 16.19 -0.53
C GLY A 276 -11.95 17.27 -0.94
N LEU A 277 -12.19 18.16 0.01
CA LEU A 277 -12.75 19.48 -0.29
C LEU A 277 -11.76 20.30 -1.12
#